data_f0913a9e3c54285e29b2734efa480010
#
_entry.id   f0913a9e3c54285e29b2734efa480010
#
_cell.length_a   1.000
_cell.length_b   1.000
_cell.length_c   1.000
_cell.angle_alpha   90.00
_cell.angle_beta   90.00
_cell.angle_gamma   90.00
#
_symmetry.space_group_name_H-M   'P 1'
#
loop_
_entity.id
_entity.type
_entity.pdbx_description
1 polymer ?
#
loop_
_entity_poly.entity_id
_entity_poly.type
_entity_poly.pdbx_seq_one_letter_code
_entity_poly.pdbx_strand_id
1 'polypeptide(L)'
;MSHHLTSQTDISFVLVNHVFSNAVKGDTNLVLSPISMQIVLGLIAAGSNGPTQDQLLCFLKSNSIDELNSLYSHISSFVFVDGSPNGGPRLSVANGIWIDQRLPLKPSFKQVMDNAYKAASEYVDFQNKVRPYSFIQILVSPLQFVCLTF
;
A
#
# COMPACT_ATOMS: atom_id res chain seq x y z
N MET A 1 15.84 8.10 14.03
CA MET A 1 15.78 7.72 12.62
C MET A 1 16.33 6.32 12.33
N SER A 2 17.45 5.92 12.91
CA SER A 2 18.06 4.59 12.70
C SER A 2 17.17 3.40 13.09
N HIS A 3 16.49 3.46 14.23
CA HIS A 3 15.63 2.37 14.74
C HIS A 3 14.43 2.05 13.83
N HIS A 4 13.81 3.06 13.20
CA HIS A 4 12.69 2.85 12.29
C HIS A 4 13.09 2.16 10.99
N LEU A 5 14.25 2.50 10.43
CA LEU A 5 14.75 1.85 9.21
C LEU A 5 15.04 0.37 9.43
N THR A 6 15.61 0.01 10.56
CA THR A 6 15.85 -1.39 10.93
C THR A 6 14.53 -2.17 11.05
N SER A 7 13.52 -1.59 11.70
CA SER A 7 12.19 -2.19 11.83
C SER A 7 11.51 -2.45 10.50
N GLN A 8 11.56 -1.49 9.57
CA GLN A 8 10.95 -1.64 8.23
C GLN A 8 11.66 -2.71 7.40
N THR A 9 12.98 -2.82 7.54
CA THR A 9 13.77 -3.88 6.88
C THR A 9 13.38 -5.26 7.39
N ASP A 10 13.23 -5.43 8.71
CA ASP A 10 12.81 -6.69 9.31
C ASP A 10 11.42 -7.12 8.82
N ILE A 11 10.46 -6.19 8.77
CA ILE A 11 9.12 -6.47 8.25
C ILE A 11 9.19 -6.87 6.78
N SER A 12 10.02 -6.20 5.99
CA SER A 12 10.27 -6.55 4.59
C SER A 12 10.74 -7.99 4.45
N PHE A 13 11.69 -8.43 5.26
CA PHE A 13 12.17 -9.83 5.25
C PHE A 13 11.09 -10.82 5.64
N VAL A 14 10.27 -10.54 6.65
CA VAL A 14 9.15 -11.40 7.05
C VAL A 14 8.17 -11.58 5.90
N LEU A 15 7.77 -10.47 5.24
CA LEU A 15 6.85 -10.49 4.10
C LEU A 15 7.43 -11.26 2.91
N VAL A 16 8.68 -10.98 2.55
CA VAL A 16 9.37 -11.68 1.46
C VAL A 16 9.44 -13.17 1.73
N ASN A 17 9.90 -13.59 2.89
CA ASN A 17 10.00 -15.00 3.25
C ASN A 17 8.65 -15.71 3.19
N HIS A 18 7.59 -15.06 3.69
CA HIS A 18 6.25 -15.63 3.65
C HIS A 18 5.75 -15.83 2.22
N VAL A 19 5.91 -14.82 1.37
CA VAL A 19 5.47 -14.89 -0.03
C VAL A 19 6.30 -15.91 -0.80
N PHE A 20 7.62 -15.90 -0.66
CA PHE A 20 8.50 -16.86 -1.35
C PHE A 20 8.17 -18.31 -0.96
N SER A 21 7.99 -18.58 0.32
CA SER A 21 7.68 -19.92 0.80
C SER A 21 6.36 -20.48 0.26
N ASN A 22 5.41 -19.60 -0.06
CA ASN A 22 4.08 -20.02 -0.50
C ASN A 22 3.84 -19.90 -2.01
N ALA A 23 4.49 -18.94 -2.67
CA ALA A 23 4.21 -18.61 -4.07
C ALA A 23 5.21 -19.24 -5.06
N VAL A 24 6.46 -19.47 -4.64
CA VAL A 24 7.48 -20.01 -5.54
C VAL A 24 7.39 -21.52 -5.58
N LYS A 25 6.81 -22.05 -6.67
CA LYS A 25 6.77 -23.48 -6.97
C LYS A 25 7.44 -23.71 -8.33
N GLY A 26 8.60 -24.39 -8.32
CA GLY A 26 9.33 -24.69 -9.55
C GLY A 26 10.04 -23.48 -10.17
N ASP A 27 10.14 -23.44 -11.49
CA ASP A 27 10.89 -22.44 -12.27
C ASP A 27 10.08 -21.17 -12.55
N THR A 28 9.48 -20.59 -11.52
CA THR A 28 8.70 -19.35 -11.66
C THR A 28 9.52 -18.14 -11.18
N ASN A 29 9.50 -17.07 -11.98
CA ASN A 29 10.05 -15.78 -11.56
C ASN A 29 9.04 -15.02 -10.70
N LEU A 30 9.47 -14.49 -9.58
CA LEU A 30 8.66 -13.63 -8.70
C LEU A 30 9.32 -12.26 -8.56
N VAL A 31 8.54 -11.21 -8.82
CA VAL A 31 8.93 -9.83 -8.53
C VAL A 31 8.02 -9.32 -7.43
N LEU A 32 8.61 -8.83 -6.36
CA LEU A 32 7.89 -8.40 -5.16
C LEU A 32 8.46 -7.09 -4.63
N SER A 33 7.58 -6.17 -4.24
CA SER A 33 7.94 -4.95 -3.52
C SER A 33 7.45 -5.03 -2.08
N PRO A 34 8.30 -5.33 -1.10
CA PRO A 34 7.90 -5.41 0.30
C PRO A 34 7.36 -4.09 0.84
N ILE A 35 7.92 -2.96 0.41
CA ILE A 35 7.45 -1.64 0.85
C ILE A 35 6.03 -1.35 0.36
N SER A 36 5.67 -1.81 -0.83
CA SER A 36 4.30 -1.69 -1.33
C SER A 36 3.32 -2.46 -0.47
N MET A 37 3.69 -3.66 -0.04
CA MET A 37 2.86 -4.47 0.88
C MET A 37 2.71 -3.79 2.25
N GLN A 38 3.78 -3.17 2.77
CA GLN A 38 3.72 -2.44 4.03
C GLN A 38 2.82 -1.20 3.94
N ILE A 39 2.90 -0.45 2.84
CA ILE A 39 2.02 0.71 2.59
C ILE A 39 0.55 0.29 2.61
N VAL A 40 0.24 -0.81 1.98
CA VAL A 40 -1.10 -1.40 1.95
C VAL A 40 -1.57 -1.79 3.35
N LEU A 41 -0.75 -2.53 4.10
CA LEU A 41 -1.08 -2.92 5.49
C LEU A 41 -1.24 -1.69 6.39
N GLY A 42 -0.43 -0.65 6.19
CA GLY A 42 -0.57 0.62 6.88
C GLY A 42 -1.89 1.33 6.58
N LEU A 43 -2.32 1.29 5.33
CA LEU A 43 -3.60 1.85 4.92
C LEU A 43 -4.79 1.08 5.54
N ILE A 44 -4.70 -0.25 5.61
CA ILE A 44 -5.68 -1.07 6.32
C ILE A 44 -5.69 -0.73 7.81
N ALA A 45 -4.53 -0.58 8.43
CA ALA A 45 -4.42 -0.20 9.84
C ALA A 45 -5.07 1.16 10.11
N ALA A 46 -4.84 2.15 9.23
CA ALA A 46 -5.43 3.48 9.34
C ALA A 46 -6.97 3.47 9.21
N GLY A 47 -7.53 2.50 8.47
CA GLY A 47 -8.98 2.30 8.33
C GLY A 47 -9.60 1.40 9.40
N SER A 48 -8.78 0.73 10.21
CA SER A 48 -9.22 -0.23 11.22
C SER A 48 -9.38 0.42 12.59
N ASN A 49 -10.03 -0.30 13.53
CA ASN A 49 -10.15 0.09 14.93
C ASN A 49 -10.02 -1.14 15.83
N GLY A 50 -9.70 -0.89 17.11
CA GLY A 50 -9.63 -1.93 18.16
C GLY A 50 -8.60 -3.00 17.87
N PRO A 51 -8.86 -4.28 18.23
CA PRO A 51 -7.87 -5.34 18.18
C PRO A 51 -7.21 -5.54 16.81
N THR A 52 -7.94 -5.33 15.73
CA THR A 52 -7.38 -5.44 14.36
C THR A 52 -6.34 -4.36 14.11
N GLN A 53 -6.60 -3.12 14.52
CA GLN A 53 -5.64 -2.03 14.42
C GLN A 53 -4.40 -2.30 15.25
N ASP A 54 -4.60 -2.77 16.51
CA ASP A 54 -3.49 -3.09 17.43
C ASP A 54 -2.59 -4.19 16.86
N GLN A 55 -3.18 -5.23 16.28
CA GLN A 55 -2.42 -6.31 15.62
C GLN A 55 -1.61 -5.81 14.43
N LEU A 56 -2.19 -4.94 13.60
CA LEU A 56 -1.50 -4.36 12.45
C LEU A 56 -0.37 -3.42 12.88
N LEU A 57 -0.60 -2.58 13.89
CA LEU A 57 0.44 -1.72 14.46
C LEU A 57 1.59 -2.54 15.04
N CYS A 58 1.28 -3.60 15.78
CA CYS A 58 2.28 -4.52 16.32
C CYS A 58 3.10 -5.17 15.19
N PHE A 59 2.44 -5.68 14.14
CA PHE A 59 3.12 -6.27 13.00
C PHE A 59 4.01 -5.27 12.26
N LEU A 60 3.50 -4.05 12.03
CA LEU A 60 4.22 -2.97 11.37
C LEU A 60 5.23 -2.26 12.27
N LYS A 61 5.40 -2.75 13.52
CA LYS A 61 6.32 -2.20 14.52
C LYS A 61 6.18 -0.69 14.69
N SER A 62 4.95 -0.20 14.73
CA SER A 62 4.61 1.20 14.95
C SER A 62 3.78 1.37 16.22
N ASN A 63 4.02 2.47 16.93
CA ASN A 63 3.34 2.74 18.20
C ASN A 63 1.97 3.41 18.02
N SER A 64 1.73 4.02 16.85
CA SER A 64 0.47 4.72 16.56
C SER A 64 0.21 4.81 15.05
N ILE A 65 -1.06 5.08 14.72
CA ILE A 65 -1.45 5.36 13.34
C ILE A 65 -0.82 6.65 12.82
N ASP A 66 -0.65 7.66 13.65
CA ASP A 66 -0.04 8.93 13.24
C ASP A 66 1.43 8.75 12.88
N GLU A 67 2.16 7.95 13.65
CA GLU A 67 3.55 7.58 13.34
C GLU A 67 3.64 6.85 12.00
N LEU A 68 2.75 5.90 11.78
CA LEU A 68 2.68 5.11 10.55
C LEU A 68 2.32 5.97 9.33
N ASN A 69 1.31 6.83 9.46
CA ASN A 69 0.91 7.78 8.42
C ASN A 69 2.04 8.76 8.06
N SER A 70 2.76 9.26 9.08
CA SER A 70 3.92 10.14 8.87
C SER A 70 5.05 9.42 8.13
N LEU A 71 5.34 8.16 8.49
CA LEU A 71 6.35 7.35 7.83
C LEU A 71 6.02 7.15 6.34
N TYR A 72 4.80 6.72 6.03
CA TYR A 72 4.42 6.45 4.64
C TYR A 72 4.24 7.71 3.80
N SER A 73 3.80 8.81 4.40
CA SER A 73 3.82 10.12 3.74
C SER A 73 5.25 10.54 3.35
N HIS A 74 6.23 10.32 4.24
CA HIS A 74 7.64 10.56 3.96
C HIS A 74 8.16 9.67 2.83
N ILE A 75 7.89 8.36 2.89
CA ILE A 75 8.29 7.42 1.84
C ILE A 75 7.70 7.84 0.49
N SER A 76 6.41 8.17 0.46
CA SER A 76 5.73 8.62 -0.77
C SER A 76 6.31 9.92 -1.34
N SER A 77 6.79 10.81 -0.48
CA SER A 77 7.29 12.13 -0.89
C SER A 77 8.78 12.15 -1.26
N PHE A 78 9.59 11.20 -0.75
CA PHE A 78 11.04 11.23 -0.93
C PHE A 78 11.59 10.00 -1.67
N VAL A 79 11.00 8.82 -1.45
CA VAL A 79 11.51 7.59 -2.07
C VAL A 79 10.93 7.40 -3.47
N PHE A 80 9.68 7.77 -3.68
CA PHE A 80 8.98 7.59 -4.95
C PHE A 80 8.92 8.86 -5.81
N VAL A 81 9.87 9.76 -5.63
CA VAL A 81 10.00 10.94 -6.49
C VAL A 81 10.53 10.52 -7.86
N ASP A 82 9.91 11.03 -8.91
CA ASP A 82 10.41 10.88 -10.28
C ASP A 82 11.73 11.64 -10.43
N GLY A 83 12.83 10.90 -10.51
CA GLY A 83 14.18 11.45 -10.70
C GLY A 83 14.54 11.74 -12.17
N SER A 84 13.66 11.40 -13.12
CA SER A 84 13.95 11.52 -14.55
C SER A 84 14.30 12.92 -15.02
N PRO A 85 13.74 14.02 -14.46
CA PRO A 85 14.15 15.37 -14.84
C PRO A 85 15.61 15.70 -14.56
N ASN A 86 16.22 14.98 -13.61
CA ASN A 86 17.61 15.14 -13.18
C ASN A 86 18.54 14.00 -13.63
N GLY A 87 18.11 13.21 -14.62
CA GLY A 87 18.87 12.07 -15.13
C GLY A 87 18.81 10.82 -14.24
N GLY A 88 17.95 10.81 -13.24
CA GLY A 88 17.67 9.67 -12.36
C GLY A 88 16.62 8.72 -12.94
N PRO A 89 16.27 7.66 -12.21
CA PRO A 89 15.24 6.71 -12.64
C PRO A 89 13.86 7.36 -12.64
N ARG A 90 13.03 6.99 -13.61
CA ARG A 90 11.62 7.33 -13.61
C ARG A 90 10.88 6.39 -12.66
N LEU A 91 10.35 6.93 -11.58
CA LEU A 91 9.54 6.22 -10.61
C LEU A 91 8.12 6.76 -10.64
N SER A 92 7.14 5.89 -10.58
CA SER A 92 5.75 6.27 -10.33
C SER A 92 5.08 5.26 -9.42
N VAL A 93 4.22 5.73 -8.53
CA VAL A 93 3.47 4.92 -7.59
C VAL A 93 1.99 5.24 -7.74
N ALA A 94 1.17 4.20 -7.77
CA ALA A 94 -0.26 4.32 -7.74
C ALA A 94 -0.81 3.41 -6.64
N ASN A 95 -1.51 3.99 -5.68
CA ASN A 95 -2.27 3.27 -4.68
C ASN A 95 -3.76 3.45 -4.98
N GLY A 96 -4.54 2.38 -4.93
CA GLY A 96 -5.97 2.44 -5.20
C GLY A 96 -6.78 1.61 -4.21
N ILE A 97 -7.95 2.11 -3.85
CA ILE A 97 -8.93 1.42 -3.02
C ILE A 97 -10.27 1.39 -3.75
N TRP A 98 -10.83 0.20 -3.91
CA TRP A 98 -12.17 0.01 -4.41
C TRP A 98 -13.10 -0.31 -3.24
N ILE A 99 -14.13 0.48 -3.09
CA ILE A 99 -15.07 0.42 -1.96
C ILE A 99 -16.44 0.02 -2.50
N ASP A 100 -17.10 -0.94 -1.86
CA ASP A 100 -18.48 -1.25 -2.21
C ASP A 100 -19.34 -0.01 -2.07
N GLN A 101 -20.11 0.33 -3.11
CA GLN A 101 -20.95 1.53 -3.15
C GLN A 101 -21.96 1.63 -2.01
N ARG A 102 -22.24 0.52 -1.32
CA ARG A 102 -23.14 0.46 -0.17
C ARG A 102 -22.46 0.83 1.15
N LEU A 103 -21.11 0.92 1.15
CA LEU A 103 -20.33 1.22 2.35
C LEU A 103 -19.97 2.70 2.37
N PRO A 104 -20.37 3.44 3.42
CA PRO A 104 -19.99 4.85 3.53
C PRO A 104 -18.49 4.96 3.91
N LEU A 105 -17.73 5.69 3.12
CA LEU A 105 -16.37 6.05 3.46
C LEU A 105 -16.36 7.22 4.45
N LYS A 106 -15.69 7.04 5.59
CA LYS A 106 -15.55 8.12 6.57
C LYS A 106 -14.68 9.25 5.99
N PRO A 107 -15.11 10.52 6.07
CA PRO A 107 -14.32 11.64 5.54
C PRO A 107 -12.91 11.74 6.13
N SER A 108 -12.75 11.44 7.42
CA SER A 108 -11.44 11.42 8.09
C SER A 108 -10.49 10.38 7.49
N PHE A 109 -11.00 9.20 7.16
CA PHE A 109 -10.20 8.18 6.52
C PHE A 109 -9.84 8.56 5.08
N LYS A 110 -10.77 9.19 4.34
CA LYS A 110 -10.47 9.73 3.01
C LYS A 110 -9.33 10.73 3.04
N GLN A 111 -9.29 11.63 4.02
CA GLN A 111 -8.18 12.58 4.19
C GLN A 111 -6.84 11.88 4.43
N VAL A 112 -6.82 10.81 5.23
CA VAL A 112 -5.60 10.00 5.46
C VAL A 112 -5.15 9.35 4.15
N MET A 113 -6.08 8.75 3.40
CA MET A 113 -5.79 8.14 2.10
C MET A 113 -5.14 9.14 1.13
N ASP A 114 -5.76 10.32 0.98
CA ASP A 114 -5.31 11.34 0.04
C ASP A 114 -3.95 11.94 0.47
N ASN A 115 -3.76 12.22 1.76
CA ASN A 115 -2.60 12.96 2.25
C ASN A 115 -1.38 12.06 2.54
N ALA A 116 -1.57 10.96 3.26
CA ALA A 116 -0.46 10.11 3.70
C ALA A 116 -0.10 9.05 2.66
N TYR A 117 -1.09 8.45 2.00
CA TYR A 117 -0.88 7.30 1.13
C TYR A 117 -0.98 7.63 -0.37
N LYS A 118 -1.42 8.84 -0.73
CA LYS A 118 -1.65 9.26 -2.12
C LYS A 118 -2.51 8.24 -2.88
N ALA A 119 -3.52 7.69 -2.21
CA ALA A 119 -4.37 6.64 -2.71
C ALA A 119 -5.63 7.20 -3.37
N ALA A 120 -5.89 6.78 -4.61
CA ALA A 120 -7.17 7.04 -5.26
C ALA A 120 -8.25 6.12 -4.68
N SER A 121 -9.48 6.60 -4.55
CA SER A 121 -10.60 5.81 -4.09
C SER A 121 -11.76 5.86 -5.07
N GLU A 122 -12.34 4.69 -5.36
CA GLU A 122 -13.49 4.55 -6.25
C GLU A 122 -14.57 3.67 -5.61
N TYR A 123 -15.82 4.05 -5.84
CA TYR A 123 -16.97 3.25 -5.45
C TYR A 123 -17.34 2.30 -6.57
N VAL A 124 -17.48 1.02 -6.24
CA VAL A 124 -17.81 -0.04 -7.20
C VAL A 124 -18.94 -0.91 -6.69
N ASP A 125 -19.69 -1.50 -7.60
CA ASP A 125 -20.69 -2.51 -7.30
C ASP A 125 -20.08 -3.91 -7.42
N PHE A 126 -19.63 -4.47 -6.31
CA PHE A 126 -19.04 -5.81 -6.29
C PHE A 126 -20.07 -6.92 -6.56
N GLN A 127 -21.38 -6.66 -6.49
CA GLN A 127 -22.40 -7.67 -6.73
C GLN A 127 -22.73 -7.83 -8.22
N ASN A 128 -22.73 -6.74 -8.99
CA ASN A 128 -23.15 -6.75 -10.39
C ASN A 128 -22.00 -6.87 -11.40
N LYS A 129 -20.90 -7.51 -11.07
CA LYS A 129 -19.76 -7.82 -11.96
C LYS A 129 -19.25 -6.61 -12.76
N VAL A 130 -19.06 -5.47 -12.12
CA VAL A 130 -18.30 -4.39 -12.75
C VAL A 130 -16.85 -4.87 -12.90
N ARG A 131 -16.38 -4.94 -14.14
CA ARG A 131 -15.00 -5.32 -14.43
C ARG A 131 -14.08 -4.19 -13.94
N PRO A 132 -13.33 -4.33 -12.87
CA PRO A 132 -12.38 -3.31 -12.42
C PRO A 132 -11.20 -3.15 -13.38
N TYR A 133 -11.14 -3.97 -14.42
CA TYR A 133 -10.03 -4.03 -15.36
C TYR A 133 -9.75 -2.71 -16.11
N SER A 134 -10.77 -1.89 -16.38
CA SER A 134 -10.56 -0.64 -17.10
C SER A 134 -9.84 0.41 -16.23
N PHE A 135 -10.09 0.41 -14.93
CA PHE A 135 -9.46 1.37 -14.01
C PHE A 135 -8.04 0.95 -13.63
N ILE A 136 -7.85 -0.36 -13.42
CA ILE A 136 -6.52 -0.94 -13.22
C ILE A 136 -5.63 -0.66 -14.43
N GLN A 137 -6.18 -0.76 -15.64
CA GLN A 137 -5.44 -0.52 -16.88
C GLN A 137 -5.03 0.94 -17.07
N ILE A 138 -5.79 1.90 -16.53
CA ILE A 138 -5.45 3.32 -16.55
C ILE A 138 -4.34 3.65 -15.53
N LEU A 139 -4.35 3.01 -14.36
CA LEU A 139 -3.32 3.19 -13.34
C LEU A 139 -2.01 2.45 -13.65
N VAL A 140 -2.07 1.43 -14.53
CA VAL A 140 -0.98 0.49 -14.82
C VAL A 140 -0.40 0.68 -16.22
N SER A 141 -0.09 1.89 -16.63
CA SER A 141 0.75 2.14 -17.80
C SER A 141 2.10 2.72 -17.38
N PRO A 142 3.22 2.22 -17.82
CA PRO A 142 3.90 0.92 -17.83
C PRO A 142 4.94 0.68 -16.75
N LEU A 143 4.85 1.14 -15.53
CA LEU A 143 5.69 0.75 -14.36
C LEU A 143 4.94 1.08 -13.06
N GLN A 144 4.31 0.11 -12.65
CA GLN A 144 3.34 -0.26 -11.75
C GLN A 144 3.54 -0.46 -10.28
N PHE A 145 2.67 -0.58 -9.43
CA PHE A 145 2.20 -1.53 -8.42
C PHE A 145 1.57 -0.80 -7.23
N VAL A 146 0.45 -1.05 -6.85
CA VAL A 146 -0.22 -1.99 -5.99
C VAL A 146 -1.72 -1.85 -6.16
N CYS A 147 -2.40 -2.89 -6.54
CA CYS A 147 -3.83 -2.98 -6.53
C CYS A 147 -4.26 -3.80 -5.32
N LEU A 148 -5.13 -3.24 -4.49
CA LEU A 148 -5.89 -3.97 -3.50
C LEU A 148 -7.36 -3.91 -3.83
N THR A 149 -7.97 -5.07 -3.95
CA THR A 149 -9.42 -5.24 -3.94
C THR A 149 -9.84 -5.75 -2.57
N PHE A 150 -10.76 -5.04 -1.94
CA PHE A 150 -11.51 -5.49 -0.78
C PHE A 150 -12.97 -5.69 -1.14
#